data_daa0e1f2ace1e198978e26e85efb97ad
#
_entry.id   daa0e1f2ace1e198978e26e85efb97ad
#
_cell.length_a   1.000
_cell.length_b   1.000
_cell.length_c   1.000
_cell.angle_alpha   90.00
_cell.angle_beta   90.00
_cell.angle_gamma   90.00
#
_symmetry.space_group_name_H-M   'P 1'
#
loop_
_entity.id
_entity.type
_entity.pdbx_description
1 polymer ?
#
loop_
_entity_poly.entity_id
_entity_poly.type
_entity_poly.pdbx_seq_one_letter_code
_entity_poly.pdbx_strand_id
1 'polypeptide(L)'
;YVMGKCTFKGGCHPYDGKEFSKDKPIKELFPAVGEMVFPLSQHIGAPAKPVVAKGDYVLAGQLIAEAGGFVSANIHSSVSGTVKAIEPRTLATGGKCNSIIIENDGEFKEVEYTPMKFEDLTKDVILERIKAAGVVGMGGAGFPTNVKLSPKNPEAIDFIIVNGAECEPYLTSDYRRLLEESDKVVMGLKIALKIFDHAKGIIGIEDNKPEAIRIMQEATASEPDIEVKPLKTKYPQGGERSLIYATTGRAINSSMLPADAGCIVHNVDTIFSIYLSVIEGKPLTKRICTVTGDGVKEPGNFYVWLGTNYRQLLDAAGGPVGEPEKYISGGPMMGFAMYSLDVPVVKGSSSLLVFQKDIVSKTTSSACIRCGKCGEACPEHLLPAKLAGFASRNDEEGFTKFDGMECVMCGSCSYVCPAKRPLTQQIKAMRSTVLANRRKK
;
A
#
# COMPACT_ATOMS: atom_id res chain seq x y z
N TYR A 1 26.59 -23.09 -7.10
CA TYR A 1 26.36 -22.04 -6.10
C TYR A 1 24.87 -22.05 -5.75
N VAL A 2 24.49 -22.55 -4.58
CA VAL A 2 23.17 -22.33 -4.01
C VAL A 2 23.15 -20.84 -3.66
N MET A 3 22.48 -20.02 -4.49
CA MET A 3 22.26 -18.62 -4.16
C MET A 3 21.49 -18.59 -2.84
N GLY A 4 22.09 -18.04 -1.78
CA GLY A 4 21.41 -17.85 -0.51
C GLY A 4 20.17 -17.00 -0.76
N LYS A 5 19.01 -17.38 -0.19
CA LYS A 5 17.76 -16.63 -0.35
C LYS A 5 17.97 -15.20 0.12
N CYS A 6 17.56 -14.22 -0.71
CA CYS A 6 17.63 -12.80 -0.37
C CYS A 6 16.78 -12.50 0.86
N THR A 7 17.36 -11.85 1.87
CA THR A 7 16.69 -11.57 3.15
C THR A 7 17.39 -10.45 3.93
N PHE A 8 16.82 -10.05 5.07
CA PHE A 8 17.37 -9.07 6.02
C PHE A 8 17.55 -9.70 7.40
N LYS A 9 18.21 -9.05 8.34
CA LYS A 9 18.31 -9.47 9.75
C LYS A 9 17.10 -9.03 10.55
N GLY A 10 16.72 -9.79 11.62
CA GLY A 10 15.51 -9.53 12.40
C GLY A 10 14.25 -10.08 11.75
N GLY A 11 13.10 -9.46 12.00
CA GLY A 11 11.81 -9.89 11.52
C GLY A 11 11.14 -10.96 12.37
N CYS A 12 9.95 -11.37 11.97
CA CYS A 12 9.17 -12.42 12.63
C CYS A 12 8.40 -13.25 11.59
N HIS A 13 7.79 -14.34 12.04
CA HIS A 13 6.99 -15.24 11.20
C HIS A 13 5.57 -15.30 11.77
N PRO A 14 4.69 -14.34 11.42
CA PRO A 14 3.28 -14.44 11.78
C PRO A 14 2.61 -15.57 11.01
N TYR A 15 1.47 -16.04 11.54
CA TYR A 15 0.58 -16.91 10.78
C TYR A 15 0.14 -16.16 9.52
N ASP A 16 0.33 -16.74 8.35
CA ASP A 16 0.18 -15.99 7.11
C ASP A 16 -1.28 -15.87 6.61
N GLY A 17 -2.16 -16.81 6.97
CA GLY A 17 -3.60 -16.77 6.69
C GLY A 17 -3.98 -16.62 5.22
N LYS A 18 -3.05 -16.88 4.29
CA LYS A 18 -3.29 -16.68 2.86
C LYS A 18 -4.13 -17.76 2.21
N GLU A 19 -4.26 -18.91 2.85
CA GLU A 19 -5.09 -20.05 2.40
C GLU A 19 -6.56 -19.68 2.20
N PHE A 20 -7.06 -18.65 2.88
CA PHE A 20 -8.46 -18.21 2.72
C PHE A 20 -8.77 -17.67 1.33
N SER A 21 -7.78 -17.01 0.68
CA SER A 21 -8.05 -16.24 -0.56
C SER A 21 -7.02 -16.39 -1.67
N LYS A 22 -5.85 -17.02 -1.43
CA LYS A 22 -4.76 -17.13 -2.43
C LYS A 22 -5.19 -17.81 -3.73
N ASP A 23 -6.04 -18.85 -3.64
CA ASP A 23 -6.51 -19.63 -4.77
C ASP A 23 -7.79 -19.05 -5.40
N LYS A 24 -8.24 -17.87 -4.93
CA LYS A 24 -9.44 -17.21 -5.46
C LYS A 24 -9.02 -16.17 -6.51
N PRO A 25 -9.44 -16.34 -7.78
CA PRO A 25 -9.16 -15.35 -8.83
C PRO A 25 -9.80 -14.00 -8.50
N ILE A 26 -9.28 -12.97 -9.16
CA ILE A 26 -9.79 -11.61 -9.02
C ILE A 26 -11.19 -11.55 -9.60
N LYS A 27 -12.16 -11.08 -8.81
CA LYS A 27 -13.54 -10.83 -9.24
C LYS A 27 -13.79 -9.34 -9.33
N GLU A 28 -14.40 -8.86 -10.40
CA GLU A 28 -14.81 -7.46 -10.47
C GLU A 28 -16.02 -7.23 -9.56
N LEU A 29 -15.94 -6.16 -8.76
CA LEU A 29 -17.02 -5.71 -7.89
C LEU A 29 -17.56 -4.38 -8.41
N PHE A 30 -18.71 -4.42 -9.09
CA PHE A 30 -19.44 -3.23 -9.48
C PHE A 30 -20.12 -2.61 -8.25
N PRO A 31 -19.91 -1.31 -8.00
CA PRO A 31 -20.58 -0.64 -6.89
C PRO A 31 -22.08 -0.53 -7.14
N ALA A 32 -22.87 -0.67 -6.08
CA ALA A 32 -24.30 -0.45 -6.16
C ALA A 32 -24.63 1.01 -6.50
N VAL A 33 -25.82 1.24 -7.05
CA VAL A 33 -26.39 2.59 -7.17
C VAL A 33 -26.45 3.24 -5.79
N GLY A 34 -26.06 4.52 -5.70
CA GLY A 34 -26.01 5.27 -4.46
C GLY A 34 -24.71 6.04 -4.28
N GLU A 35 -24.40 6.43 -3.04
CA GLU A 35 -23.27 7.31 -2.76
C GLU A 35 -21.91 6.62 -2.96
N MET A 36 -21.08 7.27 -3.79
CA MET A 36 -19.65 7.00 -3.90
C MET A 36 -18.88 8.16 -3.29
N VAL A 37 -17.88 7.87 -2.44
CA VAL A 37 -17.21 8.90 -1.65
C VAL A 37 -15.74 8.98 -2.03
N PHE A 38 -15.30 10.15 -2.50
CA PHE A 38 -13.94 10.41 -2.96
C PHE A 38 -13.24 11.42 -2.03
N PRO A 39 -12.50 10.96 -1.01
CA PRO A 39 -11.75 11.84 -0.13
C PRO A 39 -10.70 12.65 -0.90
N LEU A 40 -10.55 13.93 -0.59
CA LEU A 40 -9.56 14.82 -1.22
C LEU A 40 -8.12 14.53 -0.79
N SER A 41 -7.93 13.74 0.28
CA SER A 41 -6.63 13.30 0.78
C SER A 41 -6.52 11.77 0.71
N GLN A 42 -6.22 11.24 -0.49
CA GLN A 42 -5.94 9.81 -0.74
C GLN A 42 -4.44 9.51 -0.91
N HIS A 43 -3.58 10.47 -0.57
CA HIS A 43 -2.13 10.46 -0.71
C HIS A 43 -1.50 11.31 0.39
N ILE A 44 -0.20 11.24 0.56
CA ILE A 44 0.53 12.17 1.44
C ILE A 44 0.70 13.53 0.74
N GLY A 45 0.98 14.57 1.55
CA GLY A 45 1.20 15.93 1.07
C GLY A 45 -0.08 16.77 1.08
N ALA A 46 -0.20 17.72 0.16
CA ALA A 46 -1.34 18.63 0.11
C ALA A 46 -2.59 17.91 -0.40
N PRO A 47 -3.77 18.10 0.21
CA PRO A 47 -5.02 17.59 -0.34
C PRO A 47 -5.27 18.06 -1.76
N ALA A 48 -5.94 17.25 -2.57
CA ALA A 48 -6.39 17.66 -3.89
C ALA A 48 -7.49 18.75 -3.78
N LYS A 49 -7.62 19.55 -4.83
CA LYS A 49 -8.60 20.63 -4.91
C LYS A 49 -9.73 20.21 -5.85
N PRO A 50 -11.00 20.27 -5.43
CA PRO A 50 -12.14 19.97 -6.30
C PRO A 50 -12.14 20.85 -7.55
N VAL A 51 -12.44 20.26 -8.71
CA VAL A 51 -12.68 20.94 -9.99
C VAL A 51 -14.13 20.78 -10.44
N VAL A 52 -14.96 20.19 -9.60
CA VAL A 52 -16.40 19.99 -9.80
C VAL A 52 -17.19 20.63 -8.64
N ALA A 53 -18.45 20.93 -8.89
CA ALA A 53 -19.38 21.50 -7.92
C ALA A 53 -20.62 20.61 -7.73
N LYS A 54 -21.37 20.86 -6.65
CA LYS A 54 -22.66 20.20 -6.42
C LYS A 54 -23.60 20.42 -7.60
N GLY A 55 -24.19 19.36 -8.13
CA GLY A 55 -25.08 19.34 -9.27
C GLY A 55 -24.41 19.00 -10.61
N ASP A 56 -23.08 19.00 -10.69
CA ASP A 56 -22.38 18.59 -11.90
C ASP A 56 -22.57 17.10 -12.16
N TYR A 57 -22.85 16.74 -13.41
CA TYR A 57 -22.80 15.36 -13.88
C TYR A 57 -21.39 15.03 -14.33
N VAL A 58 -20.87 13.89 -13.86
CA VAL A 58 -19.50 13.43 -14.19
C VAL A 58 -19.54 12.05 -14.79
N LEU A 59 -18.49 11.73 -15.58
CA LEU A 59 -18.26 10.42 -16.18
C LEU A 59 -17.23 9.62 -15.38
N ALA A 60 -17.25 8.30 -15.49
CA ALA A 60 -16.17 7.47 -15.00
C ALA A 60 -14.86 7.81 -15.74
N GLY A 61 -13.77 7.91 -15.00
CA GLY A 61 -12.47 8.39 -15.54
C GLY A 61 -12.33 9.91 -15.59
N GLN A 62 -13.38 10.70 -15.36
CA GLN A 62 -13.29 12.16 -15.36
C GLN A 62 -12.52 12.68 -14.16
N LEU A 63 -11.65 13.68 -14.37
CA LEU A 63 -10.98 14.42 -13.31
C LEU A 63 -12.02 15.16 -12.45
N ILE A 64 -12.03 14.91 -11.14
CA ILE A 64 -12.93 15.55 -10.17
C ILE A 64 -12.18 16.39 -9.14
N ALA A 65 -10.88 16.13 -8.94
CA ALA A 65 -10.03 17.00 -8.14
C ALA A 65 -8.59 16.98 -8.68
N GLU A 66 -7.97 18.15 -8.78
CA GLU A 66 -6.60 18.32 -9.22
C GLU A 66 -5.60 18.32 -8.04
N ALA A 67 -4.34 17.99 -8.30
CA ALA A 67 -3.28 18.02 -7.32
C ALA A 67 -3.14 19.42 -6.67
N GLY A 68 -3.19 19.48 -5.34
CA GLY A 68 -3.14 20.72 -4.57
C GLY A 68 -1.73 21.27 -4.31
N GLY A 69 -0.68 20.60 -4.77
CA GLY A 69 0.71 21.00 -4.56
C GLY A 69 1.71 20.05 -5.23
N PHE A 70 3.01 20.25 -4.99
CA PHE A 70 4.06 19.41 -5.60
C PHE A 70 3.93 17.94 -5.17
N VAL A 71 3.76 17.69 -3.87
CA VAL A 71 3.42 16.36 -3.35
C VAL A 71 1.90 16.31 -3.18
N SER A 72 1.22 15.90 -4.22
CA SER A 72 -0.22 15.75 -4.31
C SER A 72 -0.55 14.93 -5.56
N ALA A 73 -1.78 14.43 -5.69
CA ALA A 73 -2.21 13.66 -6.85
C ALA A 73 -3.64 13.96 -7.26
N ASN A 74 -3.91 13.89 -8.55
CA ASN A 74 -5.24 14.00 -9.13
C ASN A 74 -6.17 12.90 -8.62
N ILE A 75 -7.46 13.20 -8.56
CA ILE A 75 -8.53 12.25 -8.19
C ILE A 75 -9.55 12.24 -9.33
N HIS A 76 -9.91 11.05 -9.78
CA HIS A 76 -10.87 10.82 -10.84
C HIS A 76 -12.09 10.10 -10.29
N SER A 77 -13.25 10.40 -10.87
CA SER A 77 -14.46 9.61 -10.58
C SER A 77 -14.26 8.18 -11.10
N SER A 78 -14.62 7.21 -10.30
CA SER A 78 -14.67 5.83 -10.75
C SER A 78 -16.00 5.47 -11.42
N VAL A 79 -17.04 6.28 -11.25
CA VAL A 79 -18.40 6.05 -11.74
C VAL A 79 -18.93 7.24 -12.50
N SER A 80 -20.00 7.05 -13.31
CA SER A 80 -20.83 8.14 -13.79
C SER A 80 -21.92 8.49 -12.77
N GLY A 81 -22.33 9.75 -12.75
CA GLY A 81 -23.36 10.21 -11.83
C GLY A 81 -23.29 11.69 -11.51
N THR A 82 -24.09 12.13 -10.55
CA THR A 82 -24.20 13.55 -10.18
C THR A 82 -23.50 13.84 -8.86
N VAL A 83 -22.69 14.90 -8.83
CA VAL A 83 -22.07 15.39 -7.58
C VAL A 83 -23.15 15.87 -6.62
N LYS A 84 -23.34 15.12 -5.53
CA LYS A 84 -24.37 15.38 -4.52
C LYS A 84 -23.94 16.44 -3.52
N ALA A 85 -22.67 16.35 -3.07
CA ALA A 85 -22.11 17.26 -2.07
C ALA A 85 -20.57 17.22 -2.07
N ILE A 86 -19.95 18.23 -1.44
CA ILE A 86 -18.54 18.22 -1.05
C ILE A 86 -18.52 18.54 0.45
N GLU A 87 -18.25 17.53 1.28
CA GLU A 87 -18.36 17.63 2.73
C GLU A 87 -17.43 16.65 3.46
N PRO A 88 -17.18 16.82 4.78
CA PRO A 88 -16.37 15.88 5.54
C PRO A 88 -17.01 14.50 5.65
N ARG A 89 -16.28 13.44 5.29
CA ARG A 89 -16.66 12.03 5.47
C ARG A 89 -15.61 11.30 6.29
N THR A 90 -16.04 10.27 7.00
CA THR A 90 -15.16 9.41 7.82
C THR A 90 -14.31 8.50 6.93
N LEU A 91 -13.06 8.31 7.30
CA LEU A 91 -12.11 7.41 6.66
C LEU A 91 -11.90 6.15 7.49
N ALA A 92 -11.32 5.11 6.89
CA ALA A 92 -10.96 3.87 7.58
C ALA A 92 -10.00 4.09 8.78
N THR A 93 -9.23 5.17 8.78
CA THR A 93 -8.36 5.59 9.90
C THR A 93 -9.10 6.19 11.09
N GLY A 94 -10.43 6.40 10.99
CA GLY A 94 -11.27 7.05 11.98
C GLY A 94 -11.31 8.59 11.91
N GLY A 95 -10.41 9.20 11.12
CA GLY A 95 -10.41 10.64 10.87
C GLY A 95 -11.48 11.06 9.85
N LYS A 96 -11.73 12.38 9.75
CA LYS A 96 -12.59 12.98 8.72
C LYS A 96 -11.77 13.68 7.66
N CYS A 97 -12.23 13.62 6.41
CA CYS A 97 -11.63 14.31 5.28
C CYS A 97 -12.74 14.90 4.40
N ASN A 98 -12.55 16.13 3.91
CA ASN A 98 -13.42 16.67 2.86
C ASN A 98 -13.41 15.72 1.67
N SER A 99 -14.58 15.37 1.19
CA SER A 99 -14.79 14.35 0.16
C SER A 99 -15.82 14.83 -0.84
N ILE A 100 -15.61 14.50 -2.12
CA ILE A 100 -16.62 14.64 -3.17
C ILE A 100 -17.52 13.42 -3.07
N ILE A 101 -18.83 13.64 -2.97
CA ILE A 101 -19.85 12.59 -2.93
C ILE A 101 -20.55 12.60 -4.28
N ILE A 102 -20.55 11.47 -4.97
CA ILE A 102 -21.20 11.27 -6.27
C ILE A 102 -22.33 10.26 -6.08
N GLU A 103 -23.53 10.61 -6.51
CA GLU A 103 -24.65 9.68 -6.64
C GLU A 103 -24.44 8.88 -7.92
N ASN A 104 -23.97 7.63 -7.77
CA ASN A 104 -23.74 6.69 -8.86
C ASN A 104 -25.06 6.34 -9.55
N ASP A 105 -25.16 6.56 -10.86
CA ASP A 105 -26.34 6.26 -11.66
C ASP A 105 -26.43 4.78 -12.11
N GLY A 106 -25.34 4.02 -11.93
CA GLY A 106 -25.23 2.62 -12.35
C GLY A 106 -25.05 2.43 -13.85
N GLU A 107 -24.89 3.50 -14.64
CA GLU A 107 -24.70 3.41 -16.08
C GLU A 107 -23.23 3.27 -16.50
N PHE A 108 -22.29 3.67 -15.63
CA PHE A 108 -20.85 3.60 -15.84
C PHE A 108 -20.37 4.19 -17.17
N LYS A 109 -21.00 5.30 -17.58
CA LYS A 109 -20.56 6.05 -18.76
C LYS A 109 -19.12 6.56 -18.55
N GLU A 110 -18.22 6.22 -19.47
CA GLU A 110 -16.80 6.57 -19.35
C GLU A 110 -16.43 7.75 -20.24
N VAL A 111 -15.35 8.45 -19.85
CA VAL A 111 -14.65 9.37 -20.73
C VAL A 111 -13.95 8.57 -21.85
N GLU A 112 -13.66 9.22 -22.97
CA GLU A 112 -12.83 8.63 -24.01
C GLU A 112 -11.37 8.59 -23.56
N TYR A 113 -10.73 7.42 -23.66
CA TYR A 113 -9.33 7.21 -23.34
C TYR A 113 -8.49 7.23 -24.61
N THR A 114 -7.27 7.75 -24.52
CA THR A 114 -6.32 7.80 -25.65
C THR A 114 -5.17 6.83 -25.39
N PRO A 115 -5.21 5.59 -25.92
CA PRO A 115 -4.09 4.66 -25.83
C PRO A 115 -2.84 5.16 -26.52
N MET A 116 -1.67 4.65 -26.09
CA MET A 116 -0.38 4.96 -26.70
C MET A 116 0.47 3.70 -26.83
N LYS A 117 1.29 3.61 -27.87
CA LYS A 117 2.23 2.48 -28.05
C LYS A 117 3.50 2.71 -27.25
N PHE A 118 4.10 1.62 -26.79
CA PHE A 118 5.36 1.67 -26.02
C PHE A 118 6.50 2.35 -26.78
N GLU A 119 6.57 2.16 -28.08
CA GLU A 119 7.61 2.74 -28.96
C GLU A 119 7.59 4.26 -28.96
N ASP A 120 6.38 4.87 -28.88
CA ASP A 120 6.16 6.31 -28.96
C ASP A 120 6.41 7.04 -27.62
N LEU A 121 6.72 6.30 -26.55
CA LEU A 121 6.88 6.86 -25.22
C LEU A 121 8.23 7.58 -25.06
N THR A 122 8.16 8.82 -24.58
CA THR A 122 9.31 9.56 -24.05
C THR A 122 9.21 9.68 -22.53
N LYS A 123 10.31 10.00 -21.86
CA LYS A 123 10.34 10.25 -20.40
C LYS A 123 9.26 11.24 -19.96
N ASP A 124 9.16 12.38 -20.64
CA ASP A 124 8.22 13.44 -20.28
C ASP A 124 6.77 13.00 -20.45
N VAL A 125 6.45 12.30 -21.54
CA VAL A 125 5.12 11.73 -21.79
C VAL A 125 4.74 10.72 -20.72
N ILE A 126 5.66 9.83 -20.32
CA ILE A 126 5.43 8.86 -19.26
C ILE A 126 5.08 9.57 -17.93
N LEU A 127 5.91 10.53 -17.51
CA LEU A 127 5.71 11.27 -16.27
C LEU A 127 4.41 12.08 -16.27
N GLU A 128 4.09 12.73 -17.39
CA GLU A 128 2.86 13.50 -17.56
C GLU A 128 1.62 12.60 -17.46
N ARG A 129 1.60 11.45 -18.16
CA ARG A 129 0.47 10.51 -18.12
C ARG A 129 0.27 9.91 -16.73
N ILE A 130 1.34 9.54 -16.03
CA ILE A 130 1.27 9.04 -14.63
C ILE A 130 0.70 10.13 -13.71
N LYS A 131 1.15 11.38 -13.86
CA LYS A 131 0.64 12.53 -13.09
C LYS A 131 -0.82 12.80 -13.41
N ALA A 132 -1.18 12.90 -14.69
CA ALA A 132 -2.55 13.13 -15.12
C ALA A 132 -3.50 12.07 -14.59
N ALA A 133 -3.11 10.78 -14.63
CA ALA A 133 -3.90 9.66 -14.14
C ALA A 133 -3.98 9.56 -12.60
N GLY A 134 -3.25 10.39 -11.86
CA GLY A 134 -3.26 10.41 -10.40
C GLY A 134 -2.73 9.14 -9.75
N VAL A 135 -1.74 8.47 -10.37
CA VAL A 135 -1.14 7.25 -9.83
C VAL A 135 -0.31 7.57 -8.59
N VAL A 136 -0.54 6.82 -7.53
CA VAL A 136 0.16 6.93 -6.24
C VAL A 136 0.67 5.57 -5.80
N GLY A 137 1.61 5.56 -4.85
CA GLY A 137 2.11 4.32 -4.25
C GLY A 137 1.02 3.60 -3.45
N MET A 138 0.61 2.41 -3.89
CA MET A 138 -0.51 1.65 -3.30
C MET A 138 -0.10 0.67 -2.20
N GLY A 139 1.18 0.43 -2.01
CA GLY A 139 1.69 -0.43 -0.93
C GLY A 139 2.14 0.31 0.33
N GLY A 140 1.83 1.60 0.47
CA GLY A 140 2.32 2.41 1.59
C GLY A 140 1.57 3.74 1.75
N ALA A 141 2.33 4.83 1.97
CA ALA A 141 1.78 6.15 2.33
C ALA A 141 1.09 6.92 1.19
N GLY A 142 0.93 6.34 0.00
CA GLY A 142 0.30 7.03 -1.12
C GLY A 142 1.17 8.14 -1.72
N PHE A 143 2.48 7.96 -1.81
CA PHE A 143 3.36 8.95 -2.43
C PHE A 143 3.09 9.06 -3.94
N PRO A 144 2.96 10.27 -4.52
CA PRO A 144 2.70 10.45 -5.95
C PRO A 144 3.80 9.80 -6.81
N THR A 145 3.38 8.91 -7.73
CA THR A 145 4.31 8.08 -8.49
C THR A 145 5.17 8.89 -9.46
N ASN A 146 4.61 9.91 -10.10
CA ASN A 146 5.37 10.82 -10.97
C ASN A 146 6.50 11.55 -10.23
N VAL A 147 6.26 11.96 -8.97
CA VAL A 147 7.30 12.60 -8.14
C VAL A 147 8.38 11.60 -7.76
N LYS A 148 7.99 10.36 -7.41
CA LYS A 148 8.94 9.28 -7.07
C LYS A 148 9.83 8.90 -8.26
N LEU A 149 9.30 8.94 -9.48
CA LEU A 149 10.02 8.68 -10.74
C LEU A 149 10.78 9.91 -11.29
N SER A 150 10.77 11.03 -10.56
CA SER A 150 11.52 12.25 -10.89
C SER A 150 12.50 12.61 -9.75
N PRO A 151 13.48 11.73 -9.43
CA PRO A 151 14.46 12.03 -8.39
C PRO A 151 15.37 13.19 -8.82
N LYS A 152 16.02 13.84 -7.84
CA LYS A 152 16.95 14.98 -8.10
C LYS A 152 18.13 14.56 -8.97
N ASN A 153 18.64 13.34 -8.79
CA ASN A 153 19.76 12.77 -9.53
C ASN A 153 19.30 11.50 -10.25
N PRO A 154 18.62 11.61 -11.40
CA PRO A 154 18.10 10.46 -12.13
C PRO A 154 19.23 9.52 -12.63
N GLU A 155 20.42 10.05 -12.90
CA GLU A 155 21.61 9.28 -13.29
C GLU A 155 22.17 8.41 -12.17
N ALA A 156 21.78 8.62 -10.93
CA ALA A 156 22.19 7.80 -9.80
C ALA A 156 21.27 6.59 -9.55
N ILE A 157 20.20 6.44 -10.33
CA ILE A 157 19.24 5.35 -10.15
C ILE A 157 19.73 4.10 -10.89
N ASP A 158 20.11 3.08 -10.12
CA ASP A 158 20.56 1.78 -10.64
C ASP A 158 19.43 0.75 -10.69
N PHE A 159 18.42 0.87 -9.79
CA PHE A 159 17.40 -0.16 -9.64
C PHE A 159 15.99 0.40 -9.49
N ILE A 160 15.05 -0.17 -10.24
CA ILE A 160 13.62 -0.06 -9.97
C ILE A 160 13.16 -1.40 -9.41
N ILE A 161 12.71 -1.40 -8.16
CA ILE A 161 12.35 -2.61 -7.42
C ILE A 161 10.83 -2.70 -7.33
N VAL A 162 10.27 -3.77 -7.88
CA VAL A 162 8.86 -4.13 -7.72
C VAL A 162 8.70 -4.95 -6.45
N ASN A 163 7.96 -4.41 -5.50
CA ASN A 163 7.64 -5.06 -4.25
C ASN A 163 6.47 -6.03 -4.46
N GLY A 164 6.79 -7.28 -4.75
CA GLY A 164 5.87 -8.42 -4.82
C GLY A 164 5.99 -9.34 -3.58
N ALA A 165 6.66 -8.88 -2.52
CA ALA A 165 6.80 -9.68 -1.30
C ALA A 165 5.44 -10.00 -0.67
N GLU A 166 4.55 -9.01 -0.56
CA GLU A 166 3.23 -9.15 0.07
C GLU A 166 3.32 -9.86 1.43
N CYS A 167 4.21 -9.33 2.29
CA CYS A 167 4.55 -9.93 3.57
C CYS A 167 3.49 -9.74 4.67
N GLU A 168 2.51 -8.83 4.47
CA GLU A 168 1.36 -8.69 5.38
C GLU A 168 0.55 -9.98 5.36
N PRO A 169 0.25 -10.56 6.55
CA PRO A 169 -0.60 -11.73 6.63
C PRO A 169 -1.99 -11.50 6.03
N TYR A 170 -2.60 -12.56 5.55
CA TYR A 170 -3.93 -12.65 4.95
C TYR A 170 -4.09 -12.00 3.57
N LEU A 171 -3.25 -11.04 3.17
CA LEU A 171 -3.37 -10.34 1.89
C LEU A 171 -2.86 -11.23 0.74
N THR A 172 -3.60 -11.22 -0.38
CA THR A 172 -3.29 -12.00 -1.59
C THR A 172 -3.55 -11.22 -2.88
N SER A 173 -3.83 -9.92 -2.79
CA SER A 173 -4.11 -9.05 -3.92
C SER A 173 -2.94 -8.92 -4.90
N ASP A 174 -1.71 -8.70 -4.38
CA ASP A 174 -0.51 -8.60 -5.21
C ASP A 174 -0.14 -9.95 -5.82
N TYR A 175 -0.28 -11.04 -5.05
CA TYR A 175 -0.07 -12.40 -5.54
C TYR A 175 -0.99 -12.71 -6.73
N ARG A 176 -2.29 -12.43 -6.61
CA ARG A 176 -3.25 -12.65 -7.70
C ARG A 176 -2.96 -11.77 -8.91
N ARG A 177 -2.56 -10.51 -8.71
CA ARG A 177 -2.14 -9.63 -9.81
C ARG A 177 -0.97 -10.22 -10.58
N LEU A 178 0.05 -10.74 -9.87
CA LEU A 178 1.20 -11.38 -10.50
C LEU A 178 0.85 -12.64 -11.30
N LEU A 179 -0.16 -13.41 -10.85
CA LEU A 179 -0.61 -14.61 -11.56
C LEU A 179 -1.47 -14.28 -12.79
N GLU A 180 -2.37 -13.32 -12.69
CA GLU A 180 -3.43 -13.09 -13.67
C GLU A 180 -3.06 -12.05 -14.73
N GLU A 181 -2.12 -11.14 -14.41
CA GLU A 181 -1.78 -10.00 -15.28
C GLU A 181 -0.26 -9.73 -15.30
N SER A 182 0.54 -10.80 -15.30
CA SER A 182 2.01 -10.75 -15.30
C SER A 182 2.60 -9.92 -16.44
N ASP A 183 2.06 -10.03 -17.64
CA ASP A 183 2.46 -9.29 -18.84
C ASP A 183 2.31 -7.77 -18.67
N LYS A 184 1.22 -7.33 -18.07
CA LYS A 184 0.97 -5.91 -17.78
C LYS A 184 1.87 -5.37 -16.68
N VAL A 185 2.17 -6.19 -15.66
CA VAL A 185 3.14 -5.84 -14.61
C VAL A 185 4.53 -5.68 -15.21
N VAL A 186 4.97 -6.62 -16.07
CA VAL A 186 6.27 -6.51 -16.77
C VAL A 186 6.29 -5.26 -17.66
N MET A 187 5.23 -5.00 -18.42
CA MET A 187 5.15 -3.80 -19.26
C MET A 187 5.20 -2.51 -18.43
N GLY A 188 4.50 -2.46 -17.29
CA GLY A 188 4.56 -1.32 -16.38
C GLY A 188 5.97 -1.06 -15.82
N LEU A 189 6.72 -2.13 -15.52
CA LEU A 189 8.12 -2.02 -15.11
C LEU A 189 9.01 -1.53 -16.27
N LYS A 190 8.83 -2.04 -17.49
CA LYS A 190 9.54 -1.56 -18.69
C LYS A 190 9.30 -0.07 -18.94
N ILE A 191 8.07 0.39 -18.77
CA ILE A 191 7.71 1.81 -18.89
C ILE A 191 8.47 2.64 -17.84
N ALA A 192 8.51 2.18 -16.58
CA ALA A 192 9.24 2.87 -15.53
C ALA A 192 10.76 2.88 -15.80
N LEU A 193 11.32 1.78 -16.28
CA LEU A 193 12.73 1.69 -16.67
C LEU A 193 13.09 2.65 -17.81
N LYS A 194 12.19 2.86 -18.78
CA LYS A 194 12.41 3.77 -19.92
C LYS A 194 12.67 5.24 -19.51
N ILE A 195 12.40 5.60 -18.26
CA ILE A 195 12.70 6.93 -17.70
C ILE A 195 14.19 7.11 -17.41
N PHE A 196 14.93 6.01 -17.19
CA PHE A 196 16.32 6.00 -16.73
C PHE A 196 17.23 5.31 -17.74
N ASP A 197 18.45 5.83 -17.91
CA ASP A 197 19.36 5.37 -18.98
C ASP A 197 19.98 3.97 -18.74
N HIS A 198 20.15 3.57 -17.46
CA HIS A 198 20.88 2.33 -17.12
C HIS A 198 20.26 1.51 -15.98
N ALA A 199 19.12 1.96 -15.45
CA ALA A 199 18.46 1.29 -14.34
C ALA A 199 17.99 -0.12 -14.73
N LYS A 200 18.13 -1.07 -13.79
CA LYS A 200 17.65 -2.44 -13.94
C LYS A 200 16.40 -2.67 -13.08
N GLY A 201 15.53 -3.54 -13.56
CA GLY A 201 14.32 -3.96 -12.85
C GLY A 201 14.57 -5.15 -11.94
N ILE A 202 14.07 -5.10 -10.71
CA ILE A 202 14.08 -6.24 -9.80
C ILE A 202 12.65 -6.48 -9.34
N ILE A 203 12.15 -7.71 -9.51
CA ILE A 203 10.84 -8.12 -8.98
C ILE A 203 11.11 -9.04 -7.80
N GLY A 204 10.88 -8.53 -6.57
CA GLY A 204 11.08 -9.30 -5.34
C GLY A 204 9.79 -10.02 -4.91
N ILE A 205 9.81 -11.35 -4.84
CA ILE A 205 8.64 -12.18 -4.48
C ILE A 205 9.05 -13.17 -3.39
N GLU A 206 8.26 -13.28 -2.32
CA GLU A 206 8.54 -14.26 -1.26
C GLU A 206 8.38 -15.71 -1.73
N ASP A 207 9.21 -16.61 -1.21
CA ASP A 207 9.32 -18.02 -1.61
C ASP A 207 8.13 -18.89 -1.20
N ASN A 208 7.16 -18.34 -0.45
CA ASN A 208 5.84 -18.96 -0.25
C ASN A 208 4.88 -18.78 -1.46
N LYS A 209 5.36 -18.14 -2.54
CA LYS A 209 4.62 -17.88 -3.78
C LYS A 209 5.34 -18.48 -5.00
N PRO A 210 5.62 -19.80 -5.01
CA PRO A 210 6.46 -20.42 -6.06
C PRO A 210 5.84 -20.28 -7.47
N GLU A 211 4.52 -20.29 -7.58
CA GLU A 211 3.84 -20.12 -8.86
C GLU A 211 4.01 -18.71 -9.43
N ALA A 212 3.87 -17.68 -8.60
CA ALA A 212 4.12 -16.30 -9.03
C ALA A 212 5.58 -16.10 -9.45
N ILE A 213 6.54 -16.70 -8.73
CA ILE A 213 7.95 -16.66 -9.11
C ILE A 213 8.14 -17.27 -10.50
N ARG A 214 7.58 -18.47 -10.74
CA ARG A 214 7.68 -19.18 -12.04
C ARG A 214 7.06 -18.34 -13.18
N ILE A 215 5.83 -17.87 -13.00
CA ILE A 215 5.12 -17.07 -14.02
C ILE A 215 5.90 -15.79 -14.33
N MET A 216 6.37 -15.07 -13.31
CA MET A 216 7.14 -13.84 -13.54
C MET A 216 8.49 -14.11 -14.19
N GLN A 217 9.18 -15.21 -13.87
CA GLN A 217 10.41 -15.62 -14.55
C GLN A 217 10.17 -15.93 -16.03
N GLU A 218 9.06 -16.60 -16.35
CA GLU A 218 8.66 -16.86 -17.73
C GLU A 218 8.32 -15.56 -18.46
N ALA A 219 7.54 -14.66 -17.84
CA ALA A 219 7.16 -13.38 -18.43
C ALA A 219 8.35 -12.43 -18.66
N THR A 220 9.42 -12.58 -17.89
CA THR A 220 10.65 -11.75 -18.02
C THR A 220 11.78 -12.43 -18.77
N ALA A 221 11.59 -13.64 -19.30
CA ALA A 221 12.67 -14.43 -19.93
C ALA A 221 13.35 -13.72 -21.13
N SER A 222 12.62 -12.85 -21.82
CA SER A 222 13.13 -12.03 -22.94
C SER A 222 13.64 -10.64 -22.53
N GLU A 223 13.60 -10.30 -21.24
CA GLU A 223 13.92 -8.96 -20.74
C GLU A 223 15.25 -8.98 -19.96
N PRO A 224 16.40 -8.71 -20.60
CA PRO A 224 17.71 -8.87 -19.99
C PRO A 224 17.99 -7.92 -18.82
N ASP A 225 17.24 -6.81 -18.73
CA ASP A 225 17.39 -5.81 -17.67
C ASP A 225 16.39 -6.01 -16.51
N ILE A 226 15.64 -7.13 -16.51
CA ILE A 226 14.68 -7.45 -15.44
C ILE A 226 15.02 -8.79 -14.80
N GLU A 227 15.20 -8.79 -13.48
CA GLU A 227 15.48 -9.98 -12.69
C GLU A 227 14.36 -10.26 -11.68
N VAL A 228 13.91 -11.51 -11.59
CA VAL A 228 13.01 -11.98 -10.53
C VAL A 228 13.81 -12.58 -9.39
N LYS A 229 13.74 -11.97 -8.20
CA LYS A 229 14.48 -12.42 -7.00
C LYS A 229 13.55 -13.11 -6.00
N PRO A 230 13.70 -14.42 -5.77
CA PRO A 230 13.05 -15.10 -4.66
C PRO A 230 13.57 -14.59 -3.32
N LEU A 231 12.66 -14.12 -2.47
CA LEU A 231 12.92 -13.60 -1.13
C LEU A 231 12.55 -14.65 -0.08
N LYS A 232 13.25 -14.65 1.05
CA LYS A 232 12.86 -15.48 2.18
C LYS A 232 11.54 -14.99 2.77
N THR A 233 10.55 -15.88 2.91
CA THR A 233 9.28 -15.56 3.57
C THR A 233 9.50 -15.20 5.02
N LYS A 234 9.27 -13.96 5.40
CA LYS A 234 9.21 -13.44 6.75
C LYS A 234 8.72 -11.99 6.78
N TYR A 235 8.28 -11.53 7.92
CA TYR A 235 7.77 -10.17 8.09
C TYR A 235 8.79 -9.26 8.82
N PRO A 236 9.06 -8.02 8.37
CA PRO A 236 8.49 -7.30 7.21
C PRO A 236 9.41 -7.34 5.96
N GLN A 237 9.42 -8.42 5.19
CA GLN A 237 10.26 -8.58 3.98
C GLN A 237 9.93 -7.53 2.91
N GLY A 238 8.64 -7.14 2.81
CA GLY A 238 8.17 -6.08 1.91
C GLY A 238 8.34 -4.66 2.46
N GLY A 239 8.87 -4.49 3.67
CA GLY A 239 9.26 -3.16 4.17
C GLY A 239 10.33 -2.55 3.26
N GLU A 240 10.18 -1.28 2.84
CA GLU A 240 11.02 -0.64 1.81
C GLU A 240 12.53 -0.81 2.09
N ARG A 241 12.97 -0.57 3.34
CA ARG A 241 14.39 -0.73 3.73
C ARG A 241 14.84 -2.19 3.69
N SER A 242 14.00 -3.10 4.23
CA SER A 242 14.27 -4.53 4.24
C SER A 242 14.36 -5.09 2.82
N LEU A 243 13.47 -4.65 1.92
CA LEU A 243 13.44 -5.07 0.53
C LEU A 243 14.66 -4.57 -0.25
N ILE A 244 15.02 -3.28 -0.12
CA ILE A 244 16.23 -2.73 -0.74
C ILE A 244 17.46 -3.53 -0.29
N TYR A 245 17.61 -3.75 1.01
CA TYR A 245 18.73 -4.53 1.53
C TYR A 245 18.74 -5.97 1.01
N ALA A 246 17.60 -6.66 1.04
CA ALA A 246 17.48 -8.03 0.59
C ALA A 246 17.76 -8.20 -0.91
N THR A 247 17.44 -7.22 -1.74
CA THR A 247 17.57 -7.31 -3.20
C THR A 247 18.89 -6.75 -3.73
N THR A 248 19.44 -5.73 -3.08
CA THR A 248 20.61 -4.99 -3.59
C THR A 248 21.82 -4.99 -2.64
N GLY A 249 21.63 -5.36 -1.37
CA GLY A 249 22.66 -5.24 -0.32
C GLY A 249 22.85 -3.79 0.19
N ARG A 250 22.12 -2.80 -0.37
CA ARG A 250 22.22 -1.40 0.02
C ARG A 250 21.35 -1.13 1.28
N ALA A 251 21.80 -0.21 2.12
CA ALA A 251 21.09 0.17 3.34
C ALA A 251 20.74 1.66 3.32
N ILE A 252 19.57 1.99 3.85
CA ILE A 252 19.10 3.38 4.04
C ILE A 252 18.60 3.58 5.48
N ASN A 253 18.67 4.81 5.95
CA ASN A 253 18.18 5.22 7.28
C ASN A 253 17.00 6.21 7.17
N SER A 254 16.55 6.79 8.30
CA SER A 254 15.39 7.70 8.33
C SER A 254 15.63 9.06 7.66
N SER A 255 16.88 9.45 7.44
CA SER A 255 17.26 10.70 6.75
C SER A 255 17.45 10.52 5.24
N MET A 256 17.44 9.30 4.75
CA MET A 256 17.65 8.95 3.35
C MET A 256 16.33 8.57 2.68
N LEU A 257 16.23 8.88 1.40
CA LEU A 257 15.22 8.31 0.50
C LEU A 257 15.84 7.09 -0.23
N PRO A 258 15.01 6.16 -0.74
CA PRO A 258 15.50 5.06 -1.59
C PRO A 258 16.38 5.53 -2.77
N ALA A 259 16.06 6.68 -3.35
CA ALA A 259 16.82 7.29 -4.44
C ALA A 259 18.26 7.64 -4.04
N ASP A 260 18.52 7.99 -2.76
CA ASP A 260 19.86 8.27 -2.26
C ASP A 260 20.75 7.01 -2.23
N ALA A 261 20.12 5.83 -2.26
CA ALA A 261 20.79 4.54 -2.44
C ALA A 261 20.67 4.00 -3.88
N GLY A 262 20.31 4.84 -4.85
CA GLY A 262 20.16 4.46 -6.24
C GLY A 262 18.98 3.51 -6.51
N CYS A 263 17.95 3.53 -5.66
CA CYS A 263 16.82 2.62 -5.75
C CYS A 263 15.47 3.37 -5.79
N ILE A 264 14.54 2.87 -6.59
CA ILE A 264 13.14 3.29 -6.54
C ILE A 264 12.30 2.04 -6.29
N VAL A 265 11.41 2.08 -5.29
CA VAL A 265 10.57 0.92 -4.93
C VAL A 265 9.11 1.21 -5.24
N HIS A 266 8.45 0.34 -5.97
CA HIS A 266 7.02 0.40 -6.24
C HIS A 266 6.32 -0.92 -5.86
N ASN A 267 5.11 -0.83 -5.35
CA ASN A 267 4.24 -1.99 -5.18
C ASN A 267 3.77 -2.53 -6.54
N VAL A 268 3.42 -3.81 -6.61
CA VAL A 268 2.91 -4.48 -7.84
C VAL A 268 1.74 -3.73 -8.47
N ASP A 269 0.74 -3.34 -7.68
CA ASP A 269 -0.46 -2.66 -8.19
C ASP A 269 -0.14 -1.23 -8.69
N THR A 270 0.89 -0.57 -8.11
CA THR A 270 1.40 0.72 -8.62
C THR A 270 2.03 0.55 -10.00
N ILE A 271 2.86 -0.48 -10.21
CA ILE A 271 3.46 -0.79 -11.51
C ILE A 271 2.40 -1.14 -12.54
N PHE A 272 1.40 -1.93 -12.17
CA PHE A 272 0.25 -2.21 -13.02
C PHE A 272 -0.51 -0.92 -13.41
N SER A 273 -0.68 0.02 -12.47
CA SER A 273 -1.33 1.29 -12.74
C SER A 273 -0.49 2.23 -13.62
N ILE A 274 0.85 2.10 -13.60
CA ILE A 274 1.71 2.77 -14.59
C ILE A 274 1.37 2.25 -15.99
N TYR A 275 1.24 0.93 -16.18
CA TYR A 275 0.81 0.38 -17.47
C TYR A 275 -0.54 0.93 -17.90
N LEU A 276 -1.57 0.86 -17.06
CA LEU A 276 -2.91 1.37 -17.40
C LEU A 276 -2.89 2.84 -17.78
N SER A 277 -2.18 3.66 -17.02
CA SER A 277 -2.14 5.11 -17.26
C SER A 277 -1.36 5.48 -18.51
N VAL A 278 -0.24 4.80 -18.76
CA VAL A 278 0.66 5.18 -19.86
C VAL A 278 0.25 4.55 -21.18
N ILE A 279 -0.11 3.28 -21.19
CA ILE A 279 -0.51 2.57 -22.43
C ILE A 279 -1.99 2.74 -22.73
N GLU A 280 -2.88 2.49 -21.76
CA GLU A 280 -4.31 2.53 -21.99
C GLU A 280 -4.93 3.93 -21.82
N GLY A 281 -4.20 4.89 -21.21
CA GLY A 281 -4.71 6.22 -20.90
C GLY A 281 -5.70 6.27 -19.73
N LYS A 282 -5.83 5.19 -18.98
CA LYS A 282 -6.83 5.06 -17.91
C LYS A 282 -6.31 5.61 -16.58
N PRO A 283 -7.05 6.49 -15.89
CA PRO A 283 -6.66 6.99 -14.58
C PRO A 283 -6.83 5.91 -13.50
N LEU A 284 -6.22 6.15 -12.33
CA LEU A 284 -6.36 5.29 -11.17
C LEU A 284 -7.76 5.45 -10.55
N THR A 285 -8.67 4.59 -10.95
CA THR A 285 -10.08 4.55 -10.50
C THR A 285 -10.48 3.24 -9.84
N LYS A 286 -9.64 2.22 -9.93
CA LYS A 286 -9.89 0.88 -9.37
C LYS A 286 -8.64 0.33 -8.71
N ARG A 287 -8.81 -0.62 -7.78
CA ARG A 287 -7.71 -1.40 -7.20
C ARG A 287 -8.19 -2.77 -6.74
N ILE A 288 -7.25 -3.70 -6.49
CA ILE A 288 -7.59 -4.99 -5.87
C ILE A 288 -7.63 -4.83 -4.36
N CYS A 289 -8.69 -5.36 -3.74
CA CYS A 289 -8.80 -5.51 -2.30
C CYS A 289 -9.04 -6.99 -1.95
N THR A 290 -8.25 -7.52 -1.03
CA THR A 290 -8.52 -8.83 -0.43
C THR A 290 -9.57 -8.69 0.67
N VAL A 291 -10.65 -9.46 0.61
CA VAL A 291 -11.65 -9.56 1.70
C VAL A 291 -11.48 -10.95 2.32
N THR A 292 -11.11 -11.02 3.60
CA THR A 292 -10.67 -12.30 4.19
C THR A 292 -10.74 -12.30 5.72
N GLY A 293 -10.41 -13.42 6.34
CA GLY A 293 -10.48 -13.68 7.77
C GLY A 293 -11.56 -14.69 8.11
N ASP A 294 -11.57 -15.17 9.35
CA ASP A 294 -12.51 -16.18 9.85
C ASP A 294 -13.95 -15.65 10.03
N GLY A 295 -14.13 -14.32 9.92
CA GLY A 295 -15.42 -13.64 9.98
C GLY A 295 -16.08 -13.39 8.62
N VAL A 296 -15.51 -13.90 7.49
CA VAL A 296 -16.03 -13.72 6.12
C VAL A 296 -16.55 -15.05 5.60
N LYS A 297 -17.74 -15.08 4.99
CA LYS A 297 -18.31 -16.31 4.43
C LYS A 297 -17.58 -16.81 3.19
N GLU A 298 -17.27 -15.91 2.27
CA GLU A 298 -16.65 -16.22 0.98
C GLU A 298 -15.42 -15.34 0.74
N PRO A 299 -14.29 -15.61 1.43
CA PRO A 299 -13.06 -14.84 1.23
C PRO A 299 -12.62 -14.82 -0.23
N GLY A 300 -12.09 -13.70 -0.70
CA GLY A 300 -11.66 -13.56 -2.08
C GLY A 300 -10.91 -12.26 -2.37
N ASN A 301 -10.55 -12.07 -3.64
CA ASN A 301 -9.90 -10.88 -4.15
C ASN A 301 -10.84 -10.16 -5.10
N PHE A 302 -11.05 -8.89 -4.87
CA PHE A 302 -12.02 -8.09 -5.61
C PHE A 302 -11.34 -6.90 -6.28
N TYR A 303 -11.61 -6.69 -7.57
CA TYR A 303 -11.23 -5.48 -8.28
C TYR A 303 -12.31 -4.43 -8.03
N VAL A 304 -11.99 -3.47 -7.17
CA VAL A 304 -12.95 -2.54 -6.55
C VAL A 304 -12.79 -1.15 -7.13
N TRP A 305 -13.89 -0.50 -7.41
CA TRP A 305 -13.96 0.88 -7.84
C TRP A 305 -13.75 1.81 -6.65
N LEU A 306 -12.86 2.80 -6.77
CA LEU A 306 -12.58 3.73 -5.69
C LEU A 306 -13.85 4.50 -5.31
N GLY A 307 -14.01 4.75 -4.01
CA GLY A 307 -15.24 5.35 -3.48
C GLY A 307 -16.30 4.35 -3.02
N THR A 308 -16.17 3.06 -3.40
CA THR A 308 -17.06 1.99 -2.93
C THR A 308 -17.00 1.87 -1.41
N ASN A 309 -18.15 1.69 -0.77
CA ASN A 309 -18.23 1.52 0.68
C ASN A 309 -17.72 0.12 1.10
N TYR A 310 -16.97 0.03 2.21
CA TYR A 310 -16.43 -1.24 2.72
C TYR A 310 -17.53 -2.27 3.08
N ARG A 311 -18.74 -1.83 3.38
CA ARG A 311 -19.87 -2.74 3.58
C ARG A 311 -20.19 -3.52 2.31
N GLN A 312 -20.17 -2.87 1.15
CA GLN A 312 -20.37 -3.54 -0.15
C GLN A 312 -19.28 -4.57 -0.44
N LEU A 313 -18.03 -4.33 0.01
CA LEU A 313 -16.97 -5.33 -0.09
C LEU A 313 -17.30 -6.58 0.72
N LEU A 314 -17.75 -6.41 1.96
CA LEU A 314 -18.13 -7.52 2.82
C LEU A 314 -19.33 -8.29 2.25
N ASP A 315 -20.33 -7.56 1.76
CA ASP A 315 -21.52 -8.16 1.16
C ASP A 315 -21.18 -8.97 -0.10
N ALA A 316 -20.27 -8.47 -0.96
CA ALA A 316 -19.77 -9.18 -2.13
C ALA A 316 -19.01 -10.48 -1.78
N ALA A 317 -18.43 -10.54 -0.58
CA ALA A 317 -17.80 -11.73 0.00
C ALA A 317 -18.79 -12.60 0.80
N GLY A 318 -20.09 -12.56 0.47
CA GLY A 318 -21.15 -13.35 1.11
C GLY A 318 -21.60 -12.85 2.49
N GLY A 319 -21.06 -11.72 2.95
CA GLY A 319 -21.35 -11.15 4.25
C GLY A 319 -20.57 -11.76 5.41
N PRO A 320 -20.83 -11.32 6.63
CA PRO A 320 -20.13 -11.79 7.82
C PRO A 320 -20.58 -13.19 8.26
N VAL A 321 -19.69 -13.92 8.91
CA VAL A 321 -20.00 -15.12 9.68
C VAL A 321 -20.35 -14.71 11.11
N GLY A 322 -21.63 -14.86 11.48
CA GLY A 322 -22.12 -14.45 12.81
C GLY A 322 -21.97 -12.95 13.04
N GLU A 323 -21.51 -12.59 14.23
CA GLU A 323 -21.25 -11.20 14.66
C GLU A 323 -19.76 -10.99 14.88
N PRO A 324 -19.01 -10.52 13.88
CA PRO A 324 -17.56 -10.29 14.03
C PRO A 324 -17.26 -9.21 15.06
N GLU A 325 -16.22 -9.44 15.84
CA GLU A 325 -15.77 -8.51 16.87
C GLU A 325 -14.75 -7.49 16.33
N LYS A 326 -14.13 -7.75 15.14
CA LYS A 326 -13.08 -6.87 14.61
C LYS A 326 -13.07 -6.78 13.10
N TYR A 327 -12.98 -5.55 12.63
CA TYR A 327 -12.76 -5.18 11.22
C TYR A 327 -11.44 -4.42 11.11
N ILE A 328 -10.62 -4.74 10.09
CA ILE A 328 -9.35 -4.07 9.84
C ILE A 328 -9.28 -3.68 8.36
N SER A 329 -8.96 -2.42 8.08
CA SER A 329 -8.53 -1.97 6.75
C SER A 329 -7.02 -2.16 6.64
N GLY A 330 -6.57 -2.92 5.65
CA GLY A 330 -5.17 -3.35 5.52
C GLY A 330 -4.86 -4.65 6.27
N GLY A 331 -3.58 -4.99 6.43
CA GLY A 331 -3.15 -6.20 7.11
C GLY A 331 -3.17 -6.10 8.64
N PRO A 332 -3.03 -7.22 9.35
CA PRO A 332 -3.13 -7.23 10.82
C PRO A 332 -1.93 -6.61 11.52
N MET A 333 -0.80 -6.41 10.82
CA MET A 333 0.43 -5.86 11.38
C MET A 333 0.50 -4.33 11.29
N MET A 334 0.08 -3.75 10.17
CA MET A 334 0.17 -2.30 9.91
C MET A 334 -1.17 -1.63 9.61
N GLY A 335 -2.26 -2.38 9.45
CA GLY A 335 -3.59 -1.86 9.14
C GLY A 335 -4.25 -1.12 10.30
N PHE A 336 -5.46 -0.64 10.04
CA PHE A 336 -6.26 0.15 10.99
C PHE A 336 -7.53 -0.62 11.39
N ALA A 337 -7.73 -0.83 12.68
CA ALA A 337 -9.01 -1.32 13.19
C ALA A 337 -10.10 -0.28 12.95
N MET A 338 -11.21 -0.71 12.34
CA MET A 338 -12.34 0.15 12.00
C MET A 338 -13.49 -0.05 12.98
N TYR A 339 -14.14 1.04 13.34
CA TYR A 339 -15.38 1.01 14.14
C TYR A 339 -16.64 1.02 13.27
N SER A 340 -16.50 1.28 11.97
CA SER A 340 -17.59 1.29 11.00
C SER A 340 -17.11 0.80 9.67
N LEU A 341 -17.95 0.08 8.93
CA LEU A 341 -17.76 -0.26 7.53
C LEU A 341 -18.28 0.82 6.57
N ASP A 342 -18.91 1.86 7.11
CA ASP A 342 -19.44 2.97 6.33
C ASP A 342 -18.36 4.00 6.00
N VAL A 343 -17.33 3.51 5.32
CA VAL A 343 -16.15 4.26 4.90
C VAL A 343 -15.76 3.85 3.48
N PRO A 344 -15.17 4.77 2.67
CA PRO A 344 -14.85 4.46 1.27
C PRO A 344 -13.55 3.66 1.12
N VAL A 345 -13.50 2.84 0.08
CA VAL A 345 -12.26 2.32 -0.51
C VAL A 345 -11.55 3.48 -1.20
N VAL A 346 -10.28 3.67 -0.86
CA VAL A 346 -9.42 4.72 -1.40
C VAL A 346 -8.20 4.11 -2.10
N LYS A 347 -7.39 4.91 -2.79
CA LYS A 347 -6.18 4.46 -3.49
C LYS A 347 -5.23 3.62 -2.63
N GLY A 348 -5.16 3.87 -1.32
CA GLY A 348 -4.34 3.15 -0.36
C GLY A 348 -4.98 1.88 0.24
N SER A 349 -6.26 1.60 0.00
CA SER A 349 -6.95 0.43 0.58
C SER A 349 -6.45 -0.86 -0.05
N SER A 350 -6.00 -1.84 0.73
CA SER A 350 -5.47 -3.13 0.24
C SER A 350 -6.37 -4.31 0.60
N SER A 351 -7.14 -4.20 1.67
CA SER A 351 -7.96 -5.31 2.16
C SER A 351 -9.00 -4.88 3.18
N LEU A 352 -9.95 -5.79 3.40
CA LEU A 352 -10.85 -5.85 4.55
C LEU A 352 -10.62 -7.19 5.25
N LEU A 353 -10.08 -7.13 6.47
CA LEU A 353 -10.00 -8.31 7.34
C LEU A 353 -11.15 -8.28 8.33
N VAL A 354 -11.77 -9.43 8.53
CA VAL A 354 -12.90 -9.60 9.45
C VAL A 354 -12.61 -10.79 10.36
N PHE A 355 -12.61 -10.54 11.66
CA PHE A 355 -12.34 -11.58 12.66
C PHE A 355 -13.54 -11.77 13.59
N GLN A 356 -13.91 -13.05 13.82
CA GLN A 356 -14.99 -13.40 14.74
C GLN A 356 -14.64 -13.03 16.19
N LYS A 357 -13.33 -13.08 16.56
CA LYS A 357 -12.85 -12.77 17.91
C LYS A 357 -11.77 -11.71 17.88
N ASP A 358 -11.89 -10.69 18.73
CA ASP A 358 -10.81 -9.75 19.01
C ASP A 358 -9.97 -10.22 20.20
N ILE A 359 -9.06 -11.16 19.95
CA ILE A 359 -8.18 -11.71 20.97
C ILE A 359 -7.28 -10.62 21.58
N VAL A 360 -6.87 -9.64 20.75
CA VAL A 360 -5.93 -8.58 21.17
C VAL A 360 -6.57 -7.68 22.22
N SER A 361 -7.82 -7.25 22.02
CA SER A 361 -8.53 -6.40 22.99
C SER A 361 -8.80 -7.09 24.33
N LYS A 362 -8.94 -8.43 24.29
CA LYS A 362 -9.20 -9.26 25.49
C LYS A 362 -7.92 -9.67 26.22
N THR A 363 -6.74 -9.38 25.65
CA THR A 363 -5.46 -9.77 26.24
C THR A 363 -4.91 -8.67 27.15
N THR A 364 -4.68 -8.99 28.40
CA THR A 364 -4.06 -8.09 29.37
C THR A 364 -2.53 -8.14 29.23
N SER A 365 -1.90 -6.96 29.10
CA SER A 365 -0.44 -6.87 29.08
C SER A 365 0.15 -7.00 30.48
N SER A 366 1.31 -7.65 30.59
CA SER A 366 2.07 -7.76 31.83
C SER A 366 3.37 -6.96 31.81
N ALA A 367 4.06 -6.91 32.95
CA ALA A 367 5.37 -6.27 33.06
C ALA A 367 6.39 -6.92 32.13
N CYS A 368 7.36 -6.14 31.67
CA CYS A 368 8.44 -6.63 30.82
C CYS A 368 9.31 -7.67 31.56
N ILE A 369 9.41 -8.87 31.00
CA ILE A 369 10.24 -9.97 31.55
C ILE A 369 11.69 -9.94 31.06
N ARG A 370 12.10 -8.91 30.32
CA ARG A 370 13.45 -8.67 29.77
C ARG A 370 14.01 -9.80 28.90
N CYS A 371 13.17 -10.52 28.15
CA CYS A 371 13.57 -11.67 27.34
C CYS A 371 14.34 -11.33 26.04
N GLY A 372 14.43 -10.05 25.62
CA GLY A 372 15.18 -9.62 24.43
C GLY A 372 14.46 -9.81 23.09
N LYS A 373 13.42 -10.65 22.97
CA LYS A 373 12.76 -11.02 21.69
C LYS A 373 12.36 -9.83 20.82
N CYS A 374 11.94 -8.71 21.42
CA CYS A 374 11.54 -7.51 20.67
C CYS A 374 12.74 -6.85 19.96
N GLY A 375 13.95 -6.90 20.54
CA GLY A 375 15.18 -6.44 19.89
C GLY A 375 15.64 -7.38 18.78
N GLU A 376 15.58 -8.69 19.00
CA GLU A 376 15.93 -9.70 18.00
C GLU A 376 15.03 -9.62 16.75
N ALA A 377 13.72 -9.35 16.96
CA ALA A 377 12.76 -9.21 15.88
C ALA A 377 12.79 -7.83 15.19
N CYS A 378 13.49 -6.83 15.73
CA CYS A 378 13.51 -5.51 15.14
C CYS A 378 14.32 -5.49 13.84
N PRO A 379 13.73 -5.14 12.66
CA PRO A 379 14.48 -5.06 11.41
C PRO A 379 15.47 -3.90 11.37
N GLU A 380 15.26 -2.87 12.19
CA GLU A 380 16.14 -1.70 12.34
C GLU A 380 17.10 -1.84 13.53
N HIS A 381 17.19 -3.02 14.15
CA HIS A 381 18.08 -3.33 15.28
C HIS A 381 17.96 -2.38 16.49
N LEU A 382 16.77 -1.82 16.71
CA LEU A 382 16.46 -0.94 17.82
C LEU A 382 16.27 -1.73 19.12
N LEU A 383 16.09 -1.00 20.22
CA LEU A 383 15.75 -1.53 21.55
C LEU A 383 14.28 -1.20 21.90
N PRO A 384 13.25 -1.90 21.33
CA PRO A 384 11.86 -1.47 21.43
C PRO A 384 11.34 -1.38 22.85
N ALA A 385 11.78 -2.28 23.75
CA ALA A 385 11.39 -2.23 25.16
C ALA A 385 11.90 -0.96 25.87
N LYS A 386 13.10 -0.48 25.52
CA LYS A 386 13.68 0.76 26.04
C LYS A 386 13.00 1.98 25.46
N LEU A 387 12.77 1.99 24.14
CA LEU A 387 12.05 3.06 23.44
C LEU A 387 10.62 3.24 23.98
N ALA A 388 9.89 2.15 24.21
CA ALA A 388 8.58 2.18 24.84
C ALA A 388 8.66 2.71 26.29
N GLY A 389 9.76 2.46 27.00
CA GLY A 389 10.02 3.01 28.32
C GLY A 389 10.24 4.55 28.30
N PHE A 390 10.92 5.09 27.30
CA PHE A 390 11.02 6.54 27.09
C PHE A 390 9.64 7.12 26.72
N ALA A 391 8.92 6.47 25.82
CA ALA A 391 7.58 6.90 25.41
C ALA A 391 6.61 6.99 26.60
N SER A 392 6.63 5.99 27.50
CA SER A 392 5.75 5.97 28.69
C SER A 392 6.04 7.07 29.71
N ARG A 393 7.24 7.65 29.70
CA ARG A 393 7.65 8.79 30.54
C ARG A 393 7.67 10.13 29.81
N ASN A 394 7.25 10.14 28.55
CA ASN A 394 7.28 11.33 27.68
C ASN A 394 8.69 11.92 27.49
N ASP A 395 9.71 11.06 27.52
CA ASP A 395 11.13 11.41 27.41
C ASP A 395 11.55 11.46 25.93
N GLU A 396 11.35 12.62 25.28
CA GLU A 396 11.69 12.83 23.86
C GLU A 396 13.20 12.80 23.60
N GLU A 397 14.00 13.31 24.55
CA GLU A 397 15.46 13.35 24.42
C GLU A 397 16.02 11.90 24.45
N GLY A 398 15.65 11.12 25.46
CA GLY A 398 16.04 9.72 25.56
C GLY A 398 15.56 8.91 24.35
N PHE A 399 14.32 9.12 23.89
CA PHE A 399 13.77 8.46 22.73
C PHE A 399 14.58 8.74 21.46
N THR A 400 14.92 10.01 21.21
CA THR A 400 15.68 10.43 20.03
C THR A 400 17.13 9.96 20.10
N LYS A 401 17.77 10.06 21.28
CA LYS A 401 19.15 9.60 21.51
C LYS A 401 19.35 8.11 21.29
N PHE A 402 18.29 7.31 21.49
CA PHE A 402 18.28 5.85 21.25
C PHE A 402 17.64 5.49 19.91
N ASP A 403 17.74 6.36 18.92
CA ASP A 403 17.34 6.13 17.54
C ASP A 403 15.85 5.78 17.36
N GLY A 404 14.98 6.26 18.27
CA GLY A 404 13.55 5.98 18.20
C GLY A 404 12.89 6.45 16.88
N MET A 405 13.50 7.46 16.23
CA MET A 405 13.04 7.97 14.93
C MET A 405 13.33 7.02 13.76
N GLU A 406 14.26 6.05 13.91
CA GLU A 406 14.52 5.02 12.91
C GLU A 406 13.42 3.94 12.85
N CYS A 407 12.50 3.91 13.83
CA CYS A 407 11.44 2.92 13.87
C CYS A 407 10.54 3.00 12.63
N VAL A 408 10.44 1.92 11.87
CA VAL A 408 9.55 1.77 10.69
C VAL A 408 8.12 1.37 11.05
N MET A 409 7.80 1.26 12.33
CA MET A 409 6.45 0.98 12.87
C MET A 409 5.83 -0.35 12.37
N CYS A 410 6.65 -1.34 12.03
CA CYS A 410 6.22 -2.61 11.43
C CYS A 410 5.39 -3.53 12.36
N GLY A 411 5.41 -3.34 13.67
CA GLY A 411 4.64 -4.18 14.60
C GLY A 411 5.37 -5.43 15.11
N SER A 412 6.49 -5.87 14.51
CA SER A 412 7.19 -7.10 14.87
C SER A 412 7.49 -7.22 16.36
N CYS A 413 7.92 -6.13 17.02
CA CYS A 413 8.25 -6.12 18.44
C CYS A 413 7.04 -6.36 19.35
N SER A 414 5.86 -5.83 19.00
CA SER A 414 4.60 -6.12 19.73
C SER A 414 4.16 -7.55 19.50
N TYR A 415 4.25 -8.03 18.26
CA TYR A 415 3.85 -9.38 17.87
C TYR A 415 4.62 -10.46 18.67
N VAL A 416 5.95 -10.37 18.75
CA VAL A 416 6.78 -11.36 19.43
C VAL A 416 6.81 -11.22 20.95
N CYS A 417 6.18 -10.18 21.52
CA CYS A 417 6.25 -9.90 22.94
C CYS A 417 5.42 -10.90 23.76
N PRO A 418 6.03 -11.77 24.59
CA PRO A 418 5.28 -12.73 25.39
C PRO A 418 4.45 -12.05 26.50
N ALA A 419 4.88 -10.84 26.95
CA ALA A 419 4.15 -10.00 27.90
C ALA A 419 3.03 -9.17 27.26
N LYS A 420 2.78 -9.35 25.95
CA LYS A 420 1.71 -8.68 25.17
C LYS A 420 1.71 -7.15 25.32
N ARG A 421 2.90 -6.55 25.42
CA ARG A 421 3.04 -5.09 25.56
C ARG A 421 2.78 -4.37 24.23
N PRO A 422 2.05 -3.25 24.23
CA PRO A 422 1.75 -2.46 23.02
C PRO A 422 2.96 -1.59 22.61
N LEU A 423 4.13 -2.24 22.35
CA LEU A 423 5.39 -1.55 22.11
C LEU A 423 5.32 -0.63 20.88
N THR A 424 4.77 -1.13 19.80
CA THR A 424 4.65 -0.37 18.54
C THR A 424 3.77 0.86 18.71
N GLN A 425 2.64 0.74 19.40
CA GLN A 425 1.71 1.83 19.64
C GLN A 425 2.35 2.95 20.47
N GLN A 426 3.08 2.58 21.54
CA GLN A 426 3.82 3.53 22.38
C GLN A 426 4.92 4.26 21.58
N ILE A 427 5.71 3.51 20.81
CA ILE A 427 6.78 4.08 19.97
C ILE A 427 6.17 4.99 18.87
N LYS A 428 5.08 4.58 18.23
CA LYS A 428 4.38 5.35 17.21
C LYS A 428 3.84 6.68 17.76
N ALA A 429 3.24 6.65 18.95
CA ALA A 429 2.73 7.85 19.62
C ALA A 429 3.87 8.84 19.91
N MET A 430 4.99 8.37 20.53
CA MET A 430 6.14 9.23 20.83
C MET A 430 6.76 9.78 19.54
N ARG A 431 6.91 8.96 18.52
CA ARG A 431 7.43 9.41 17.22
C ARG A 431 6.58 10.53 16.62
N SER A 432 5.26 10.44 16.71
CA SER A 432 4.33 11.49 16.28
C SER A 432 4.47 12.76 17.08
N THR A 433 4.65 12.65 18.41
CA THR A 433 4.91 13.80 19.31
C THR A 433 6.21 14.53 18.93
N VAL A 434 7.31 13.80 18.74
CA VAL A 434 8.61 14.39 18.30
C VAL A 434 8.47 15.12 16.97
N LEU A 435 7.78 14.51 15.98
CA LEU A 435 7.56 15.13 14.66
C LEU A 435 6.70 16.41 14.78
N ALA A 436 5.65 16.39 15.60
CA ALA A 436 4.81 17.56 15.83
C ALA A 436 5.58 18.71 16.49
N ASN A 437 6.44 18.41 17.47
CA ASN A 437 7.25 19.41 18.17
C ASN A 437 8.35 20.00 17.28
N ARG A 438 8.95 19.19 16.37
CA ARG A 438 9.92 19.70 15.37
C ARG A 438 9.30 20.66 14.36
N ARG A 439 7.99 20.53 14.04
CA ARG A 439 7.27 21.44 13.13
C ARG A 439 6.89 22.79 13.78
N LYS A 440 6.88 22.84 15.11
CA LYS A 440 6.56 24.08 15.87
C LYS A 440 7.78 24.96 16.11
N LYS A 441 8.99 24.39 15.96
CA LYS A 441 10.28 25.10 15.99
C LYS A 441 10.67 25.57 14.58
#